data_c648c1ebb50b3102644c739b0976c0b4
#
_entry.id   c648c1ebb50b3102644c739b0976c0b4
#
_cell.length_a   1.000
_cell.length_b   1.000
_cell.length_c   1.000
_cell.angle_alpha   90.00
_cell.angle_beta   90.00
_cell.angle_gamma   90.00
#
_symmetry.space_group_name_H-M   'P 1'
#
loop_
_entity.id
_entity.type
_entity.pdbx_description
1 polymer ?
#
loop_
_entity_poly.entity_id
_entity_poly.type
_entity_poly.pdbx_seq_one_letter_code
_entity_poly.pdbx_strand_id
1 'polypeptide(L)'
;MAISSVRARVNGTWYTLTYNSTAAAYQATITAPGATSFRQTGGYYNVEIEAKNTAGTVATTSGSTLTGLRLVVKETVVPVITILSPSAGAYVTNNKQPITCNVVDEANGSGINPSTIVVRVDGTTIPHTTTVITNGFAVTATPTTALTDGAHTITVNARDNDGNAAVQKSSTFTVDTVPPTLNISAPAVGLITNAASLTVQGTTNDSTSSPVTVSMTLNGTAQSAVTVTNGAFSKVLTLVEGTNVIVVTARDSAGKTSTVTRNVVLDTTVPRIISASIAPNPANTGASVVISVVVT
;
A
#
# COMPACT_ATOMS: atom_id res chain seq x y z
N MET A 1 5.87 65.81 -33.61
CA MET A 1 7.02 65.45 -32.76
C MET A 1 7.60 64.18 -33.33
N ALA A 2 8.90 64.15 -33.71
CA ALA A 2 9.52 62.96 -34.27
C ALA A 2 9.97 62.03 -33.13
N ILE A 3 9.68 60.73 -33.20
CA ILE A 3 10.14 59.71 -32.29
C ILE A 3 11.52 59.20 -32.73
N SER A 4 12.49 59.16 -31.84
CA SER A 4 13.86 58.66 -32.06
C SER A 4 14.03 57.19 -31.70
N SER A 5 13.34 56.72 -30.66
CA SER A 5 13.33 55.31 -30.25
C SER A 5 12.14 54.95 -29.40
N VAL A 6 11.71 53.71 -29.50
CA VAL A 6 10.75 53.06 -28.56
C VAL A 6 11.33 51.74 -28.17
N ARG A 7 11.27 51.45 -26.86
CA ARG A 7 11.76 50.17 -26.31
C ARG A 7 10.83 49.64 -25.19
N ALA A 8 10.79 48.33 -25.05
CA ALA A 8 10.07 47.67 -23.96
C ALA A 8 11.07 46.93 -23.08
N ARG A 9 10.80 46.89 -21.78
CA ARG A 9 11.53 46.06 -20.81
C ARG A 9 10.64 44.99 -20.24
N VAL A 10 11.09 43.74 -20.39
CA VAL A 10 10.40 42.57 -19.83
C VAL A 10 11.41 41.75 -19.05
N ASN A 11 11.08 41.39 -17.81
CA ASN A 11 11.96 40.60 -16.93
C ASN A 11 13.44 41.11 -16.94
N GLY A 12 13.61 42.43 -16.84
CA GLY A 12 14.93 43.07 -16.79
C GLY A 12 15.61 43.34 -18.15
N THR A 13 15.12 42.72 -19.24
CA THR A 13 15.71 42.83 -20.57
C THR A 13 15.01 43.90 -21.40
N TRP A 14 15.77 44.80 -22.04
CA TRP A 14 15.27 45.81 -22.97
C TRP A 14 15.23 45.28 -24.42
N TYR A 15 14.11 45.52 -25.09
CA TYR A 15 13.86 45.18 -26.50
C TYR A 15 13.56 46.46 -27.28
N THR A 16 14.26 46.68 -28.38
CA THR A 16 13.96 47.80 -29.29
C THR A 16 12.71 47.44 -30.13
N LEU A 17 11.74 48.37 -30.21
CA LEU A 17 10.58 48.25 -31.06
C LEU A 17 10.78 49.01 -32.34
N THR A 18 10.41 48.37 -33.48
CA THR A 18 10.45 48.99 -34.83
C THR A 18 9.04 49.44 -35.25
N TYR A 19 8.99 50.56 -35.96
CA TYR A 19 7.72 51.06 -36.45
C TYR A 19 7.18 50.16 -37.56
N ASN A 20 5.96 49.65 -37.41
CA ASN A 20 5.24 48.90 -38.41
C ASN A 20 4.16 49.81 -39.00
N SER A 21 4.34 50.22 -40.30
CA SER A 21 3.42 51.14 -40.98
C SER A 21 2.02 50.57 -41.20
N THR A 22 1.91 49.27 -41.38
CA THR A 22 0.61 48.56 -41.54
C THR A 22 -0.20 48.58 -40.27
N ALA A 23 0.47 48.37 -39.10
CA ALA A 23 -0.17 48.40 -37.82
C ALA A 23 -0.24 49.82 -37.20
N ALA A 24 0.42 50.81 -37.84
CA ALA A 24 0.63 52.17 -37.32
C ALA A 24 1.16 52.20 -35.87
N ALA A 25 2.04 51.27 -35.55
CA ALA A 25 2.53 51.05 -34.18
C ALA A 25 4.00 50.59 -34.14
N TYR A 26 4.67 50.85 -33.02
CA TYR A 26 5.99 50.26 -32.72
C TYR A 26 5.79 48.84 -32.17
N GLN A 27 6.51 47.85 -32.72
CA GLN A 27 6.33 46.43 -32.42
C GLN A 27 7.68 45.72 -32.29
N ALA A 28 7.71 44.68 -31.43
CA ALA A 28 8.74 43.67 -31.40
C ALA A 28 8.11 42.32 -31.05
N THR A 29 8.60 41.24 -31.66
CA THR A 29 8.30 39.87 -31.22
C THR A 29 9.40 39.45 -30.24
N ILE A 30 8.99 38.98 -29.09
CA ILE A 30 9.91 38.54 -28.04
C ILE A 30 9.53 37.12 -27.57
N THR A 31 10.51 36.39 -27.05
CA THR A 31 10.24 35.14 -26.33
C THR A 31 9.76 35.48 -24.93
N ALA A 32 8.67 34.87 -24.49
CA ALA A 32 8.18 35.00 -23.11
C ALA A 32 9.26 34.52 -22.10
N PRO A 33 9.30 35.09 -20.89
CA PRO A 33 10.13 34.56 -19.82
C PRO A 33 9.94 33.06 -19.62
N GLY A 34 11.03 32.33 -19.36
CA GLY A 34 11.01 30.87 -19.20
C GLY A 34 10.45 30.36 -17.86
N ALA A 35 10.03 31.26 -16.96
CA ALA A 35 9.39 30.90 -15.71
C ALA A 35 7.94 31.42 -15.69
N THR A 36 7.06 30.71 -14.98
CA THR A 36 5.68 31.16 -14.79
C THR A 36 5.61 32.52 -14.07
N SER A 37 4.63 33.34 -14.42
CA SER A 37 4.36 34.59 -13.73
C SER A 37 3.63 34.40 -12.39
N PHE A 38 3.14 33.20 -12.07
CA PHE A 38 2.41 32.94 -10.82
C PHE A 38 3.18 33.37 -9.58
N ARG A 39 4.52 33.18 -9.58
CA ARG A 39 5.42 33.55 -8.47
C ARG A 39 5.85 35.03 -8.48
N GLN A 40 5.49 35.81 -9.49
CA GLN A 40 5.78 37.23 -9.54
C GLN A 40 4.78 38.02 -8.68
N THR A 41 5.21 39.16 -8.13
CA THR A 41 4.32 40.04 -7.38
C THR A 41 3.16 40.48 -8.25
N GLY A 42 1.94 40.12 -7.85
CA GLY A 42 0.72 40.40 -8.61
C GLY A 42 0.39 39.38 -9.70
N GLY A 43 1.18 38.28 -9.89
CA GLY A 43 0.92 37.20 -10.83
C GLY A 43 1.21 37.56 -12.29
N TYR A 44 2.05 38.56 -12.56
CA TYR A 44 2.41 38.98 -13.91
C TYR A 44 3.83 39.57 -13.96
N TYR A 45 4.44 39.49 -15.13
CA TYR A 45 5.64 40.27 -15.43
C TYR A 45 5.23 41.69 -15.81
N ASN A 46 5.78 42.69 -15.10
CA ASN A 46 5.57 44.09 -15.42
C ASN A 46 6.33 44.42 -16.70
N VAL A 47 5.62 44.86 -17.74
CA VAL A 47 6.22 45.37 -18.98
C VAL A 47 6.34 46.90 -18.86
N GLU A 48 7.55 47.41 -19.00
CA GLU A 48 7.84 48.85 -19.03
C GLU A 48 8.02 49.29 -20.47
N ILE A 49 7.43 50.43 -20.85
CA ILE A 49 7.65 51.06 -22.17
C ILE A 49 8.34 52.40 -21.98
N GLU A 50 9.32 52.62 -22.81
CA GLU A 50 10.02 53.93 -22.91
C GLU A 50 9.97 54.41 -24.38
N ALA A 51 9.52 55.62 -24.56
CA ALA A 51 9.57 56.30 -25.84
C ALA A 51 10.38 57.60 -25.76
N LYS A 52 11.31 57.80 -26.68
CA LYS A 52 12.20 58.97 -26.74
C LYS A 52 11.99 59.71 -28.05
N ASN A 53 11.92 61.04 -27.96
CA ASN A 53 11.85 61.90 -29.16
C ASN A 53 13.24 62.34 -29.59
N THR A 54 13.32 63.02 -30.75
CA THR A 54 14.57 63.54 -31.31
C THR A 54 15.23 64.66 -30.49
N ALA A 55 14.46 65.32 -29.61
CA ALA A 55 14.95 66.32 -28.66
C ALA A 55 15.50 65.68 -27.34
N GLY A 56 15.44 64.33 -27.20
CA GLY A 56 15.91 63.62 -26.06
C GLY A 56 14.92 63.47 -24.92
N THR A 57 13.71 63.98 -25.04
CA THR A 57 12.69 63.86 -23.97
C THR A 57 12.17 62.40 -23.96
N VAL A 58 11.99 61.85 -22.75
CA VAL A 58 11.56 60.48 -22.52
C VAL A 58 10.20 60.46 -21.85
N ALA A 59 9.36 59.57 -22.35
CA ALA A 59 8.07 59.19 -21.72
C ALA A 59 8.16 57.69 -21.33
N THR A 60 7.63 57.34 -20.13
CA THR A 60 7.62 55.96 -19.64
C THR A 60 6.22 55.58 -19.18
N THR A 61 5.86 54.31 -19.30
CA THR A 61 4.69 53.69 -18.70
C THR A 61 4.93 52.22 -18.41
N SER A 62 4.10 51.58 -17.61
CA SER A 62 4.28 50.19 -17.23
C SER A 62 2.96 49.48 -16.84
N GLY A 63 2.99 48.19 -16.60
CA GLY A 63 1.84 47.41 -16.13
C GLY A 63 1.32 47.80 -14.74
N SER A 64 2.09 48.60 -13.97
CA SER A 64 1.59 49.21 -12.75
C SER A 64 0.55 50.31 -13.00
N THR A 65 0.66 50.98 -14.16
CA THR A 65 -0.26 52.07 -14.57
C THR A 65 -1.24 51.61 -15.66
N LEU A 66 -0.82 50.74 -16.57
CA LEU A 66 -1.62 50.22 -17.67
C LEU A 66 -1.73 48.68 -17.60
N THR A 67 -2.93 48.16 -17.31
CA THR A 67 -3.17 46.70 -17.19
C THR A 67 -2.84 45.92 -18.45
N GLY A 68 -2.92 46.52 -19.64
CA GLY A 68 -2.51 45.90 -20.89
C GLY A 68 -0.99 45.63 -21.01
N LEU A 69 -0.17 46.17 -20.09
CA LEU A 69 1.28 45.89 -19.98
C LEU A 69 1.62 44.86 -18.92
N ARG A 70 0.65 44.07 -18.46
CA ARG A 70 0.81 42.92 -17.54
C ARG A 70 0.93 41.64 -18.34
N LEU A 71 2.17 41.14 -18.50
CA LEU A 71 2.40 39.87 -19.22
C LEU A 71 2.18 38.70 -18.25
N VAL A 72 1.14 37.92 -18.49
CA VAL A 72 0.92 36.66 -17.79
C VAL A 72 1.59 35.53 -18.58
N VAL A 73 2.50 34.83 -17.94
CA VAL A 73 3.20 33.66 -18.47
C VAL A 73 2.77 32.47 -17.65
N LYS A 74 2.25 31.43 -18.31
CA LYS A 74 1.89 30.16 -17.70
C LYS A 74 2.89 29.09 -18.09
N GLU A 75 3.18 28.20 -17.18
CA GLU A 75 3.87 26.95 -17.49
C GLU A 75 2.92 25.94 -18.15
N THR A 76 3.49 24.87 -18.67
CA THR A 76 2.74 23.79 -19.33
C THR A 76 3.13 22.40 -18.79
N VAL A 77 4.05 22.36 -17.83
CA VAL A 77 4.46 21.12 -17.17
C VAL A 77 3.37 20.68 -16.20
N VAL A 78 3.09 19.40 -16.15
CA VAL A 78 2.04 18.85 -15.29
C VAL A 78 2.63 18.31 -14.00
N PRO A 79 1.94 18.43 -12.85
CA PRO A 79 2.39 17.85 -11.60
C PRO A 79 2.57 16.34 -11.66
N VAL A 80 3.46 15.82 -10.80
CA VAL A 80 3.73 14.39 -10.65
C VAL A 80 3.15 13.87 -9.34
N ILE A 81 2.40 12.76 -9.42
CA ILE A 81 1.80 12.08 -8.27
C ILE A 81 2.52 10.75 -8.05
N THR A 82 2.94 10.48 -6.80
CA THR A 82 3.53 9.21 -6.39
C THR A 82 2.80 8.66 -5.18
N ILE A 83 2.10 7.53 -5.31
CA ILE A 83 1.47 6.82 -4.20
C ILE A 83 2.56 6.04 -3.46
N LEU A 84 2.66 6.23 -2.15
CA LEU A 84 3.69 5.64 -1.28
C LEU A 84 3.15 4.47 -0.47
N SER A 85 1.94 4.59 0.07
CA SER A 85 1.29 3.55 0.88
C SER A 85 -0.23 3.58 0.70
N PRO A 86 -0.87 2.40 0.65
CA PRO A 86 -0.26 1.08 0.47
C PRO A 86 0.49 0.96 -0.86
N SER A 87 1.54 0.12 -0.90
CA SER A 87 2.20 -0.20 -2.17
C SER A 87 1.25 -0.99 -3.09
N ALA A 88 1.49 -0.94 -4.39
CA ALA A 88 0.67 -1.66 -5.36
C ALA A 88 0.63 -3.17 -5.06
N GLY A 89 -0.57 -3.73 -4.97
CA GLY A 89 -0.80 -5.14 -4.66
C GLY A 89 -0.58 -5.53 -3.20
N ALA A 90 -0.34 -4.59 -2.29
CA ALA A 90 -0.15 -4.89 -0.87
C ALA A 90 -1.40 -5.48 -0.23
N TYR A 91 -1.21 -6.43 0.68
CA TYR A 91 -2.23 -6.85 1.64
C TYR A 91 -2.09 -6.03 2.92
N VAL A 92 -3.21 -5.58 3.48
CA VAL A 92 -3.27 -4.81 4.73
C VAL A 92 -4.34 -5.37 5.66
N THR A 93 -4.05 -5.36 6.97
CA THR A 93 -4.99 -5.86 7.99
C THR A 93 -5.80 -4.74 8.66
N ASN A 94 -5.49 -3.50 8.34
CA ASN A 94 -6.21 -2.33 8.84
C ASN A 94 -7.25 -1.90 7.80
N ASN A 95 -8.54 -2.06 8.09
CA ASN A 95 -9.63 -1.67 7.20
C ASN A 95 -9.85 -0.14 7.11
N LYS A 96 -9.08 0.65 7.87
CA LYS A 96 -8.94 2.10 7.72
C LYS A 96 -7.51 2.49 7.39
N GLN A 97 -6.86 1.71 6.53
CA GLN A 97 -5.47 1.90 6.14
C GLN A 97 -5.25 3.32 5.60
N PRO A 98 -4.35 4.11 6.23
CA PRO A 98 -3.96 5.42 5.70
C PRO A 98 -3.30 5.28 4.32
N ILE A 99 -3.72 6.15 3.41
CA ILE A 99 -3.14 6.30 2.08
C ILE A 99 -2.19 7.48 2.13
N THR A 100 -0.94 7.28 1.71
CA THR A 100 0.03 8.36 1.62
C THR A 100 0.52 8.51 0.18
N CYS A 101 0.65 9.75 -0.27
CA CYS A 101 1.22 10.06 -1.56
C CYS A 101 1.94 11.40 -1.54
N ASN A 102 2.83 11.62 -2.50
CA ASN A 102 3.42 12.92 -2.79
C ASN A 102 2.82 13.47 -4.07
N VAL A 103 2.56 14.78 -4.07
CA VAL A 103 2.17 15.55 -5.24
C VAL A 103 3.18 16.67 -5.36
N VAL A 104 3.98 16.65 -6.43
CA VAL A 104 5.08 17.61 -6.62
C VAL A 104 5.00 18.25 -8.00
N ASP A 105 5.45 19.47 -8.06
CA ASP A 105 5.62 20.25 -9.28
C ASP A 105 7.11 20.33 -9.62
N GLU A 106 7.46 20.81 -10.80
CA GLU A 106 8.86 21.03 -11.15
C GLU A 106 9.45 22.21 -10.38
N ALA A 107 10.77 22.26 -10.35
CA ALA A 107 11.48 23.39 -9.76
C ALA A 107 11.18 24.69 -10.55
N ASN A 108 10.77 25.73 -9.85
CA ASN A 108 10.36 27.04 -10.39
C ASN A 108 9.02 27.03 -11.15
N GLY A 109 8.25 25.95 -11.12
CA GLY A 109 6.88 25.90 -11.60
C GLY A 109 5.92 26.77 -10.75
N SER A 110 4.63 26.74 -11.09
CA SER A 110 3.60 27.51 -10.37
C SER A 110 3.34 26.94 -8.98
N GLY A 111 3.73 25.70 -8.73
CA GLY A 111 3.49 24.94 -7.51
C GLY A 111 2.10 24.32 -7.48
N ILE A 112 1.93 23.33 -6.62
CA ILE A 112 0.66 22.61 -6.49
C ILE A 112 -0.42 23.50 -5.89
N ASN A 113 -1.62 23.46 -6.47
CA ASN A 113 -2.83 24.02 -5.86
C ASN A 113 -3.43 22.95 -4.91
N PRO A 114 -3.27 23.09 -3.58
CA PRO A 114 -3.66 22.05 -2.62
C PRO A 114 -5.17 21.79 -2.61
N SER A 115 -6.00 22.78 -2.98
CA SER A 115 -7.46 22.64 -3.03
C SER A 115 -7.94 21.70 -4.15
N THR A 116 -7.07 21.38 -5.11
CA THR A 116 -7.36 20.49 -6.24
C THR A 116 -6.96 19.05 -6.00
N ILE A 117 -6.25 18.78 -4.89
CA ILE A 117 -5.85 17.42 -4.52
C ILE A 117 -7.11 16.64 -4.14
N VAL A 118 -7.32 15.51 -4.80
CA VAL A 118 -8.44 14.61 -4.51
C VAL A 118 -7.92 13.18 -4.45
N VAL A 119 -8.13 12.56 -3.29
CA VAL A 119 -7.84 11.13 -3.06
C VAL A 119 -9.15 10.37 -3.01
N ARG A 120 -9.26 9.26 -3.74
CA ARG A 120 -10.43 8.38 -3.71
C ARG A 120 -10.03 6.95 -3.47
N VAL A 121 -10.92 6.22 -2.80
CA VAL A 121 -10.91 4.76 -2.73
C VAL A 121 -12.22 4.28 -3.33
N ASP A 122 -12.15 3.40 -4.32
CA ASP A 122 -13.29 2.85 -5.06
C ASP A 122 -14.27 3.94 -5.55
N GLY A 123 -13.70 5.04 -6.03
CA GLY A 123 -14.45 6.21 -6.49
C GLY A 123 -14.96 7.14 -5.38
N THR A 124 -14.95 6.75 -4.12
CA THR A 124 -15.37 7.57 -2.98
C THR A 124 -14.25 8.49 -2.53
N THR A 125 -14.52 9.80 -2.42
CA THR A 125 -13.54 10.78 -1.96
C THR A 125 -13.24 10.59 -0.47
N ILE A 126 -11.95 10.51 -0.14
CA ILE A 126 -11.46 10.36 1.22
C ILE A 126 -10.90 11.71 1.71
N PRO A 127 -11.27 12.16 2.92
CA PRO A 127 -10.69 13.35 3.52
C PRO A 127 -9.18 13.16 3.71
N HIS A 128 -8.43 14.23 3.48
CA HIS A 128 -6.98 14.19 3.57
C HIS A 128 -6.41 15.44 4.25
N THR A 129 -5.18 15.31 4.72
CA THR A 129 -4.34 16.40 5.20
C THR A 129 -3.11 16.51 4.30
N THR A 130 -2.53 17.71 4.25
CA THR A 130 -1.32 17.99 3.46
C THR A 130 -0.22 18.56 4.35
N THR A 131 1.02 18.16 4.08
CA THR A 131 2.23 18.74 4.68
C THR A 131 3.13 19.23 3.55
N VAL A 132 3.65 20.46 3.69
CA VAL A 132 4.53 21.04 2.66
C VAL A 132 5.83 20.25 2.58
N ILE A 133 6.24 19.92 1.37
CA ILE A 133 7.55 19.33 1.03
C ILE A 133 8.19 20.15 -0.09
N THR A 134 9.39 19.81 -0.50
CA THR A 134 10.06 20.46 -1.62
C THR A 134 9.20 20.36 -2.89
N ASN A 135 8.87 21.51 -3.45
CA ASN A 135 8.04 21.67 -4.65
C ASN A 135 6.63 21.07 -4.60
N GLY A 136 6.06 20.83 -3.41
CA GLY A 136 4.72 20.26 -3.36
C GLY A 136 4.25 19.87 -1.97
N PHE A 137 3.45 18.80 -1.92
CA PHE A 137 2.81 18.33 -0.70
C PHE A 137 2.94 16.82 -0.54
N ALA A 138 3.26 16.39 0.69
CA ALA A 138 2.95 15.07 1.18
C ALA A 138 1.48 15.04 1.64
N VAL A 139 0.74 14.06 1.19
CA VAL A 139 -0.71 13.89 1.42
C VAL A 139 -0.95 12.64 2.24
N THR A 140 -1.78 12.76 3.28
CA THR A 140 -2.26 11.60 4.06
C THR A 140 -3.78 11.60 4.06
N ALA A 141 -4.38 10.55 3.52
CA ALA A 141 -5.83 10.36 3.46
C ALA A 141 -6.21 9.10 4.23
N THR A 142 -7.14 9.19 5.19
CA THR A 142 -7.59 8.05 5.98
C THR A 142 -9.09 7.84 5.78
N PRO A 143 -9.51 6.62 5.36
CA PRO A 143 -10.92 6.29 5.24
C PRO A 143 -11.67 6.50 6.56
N THR A 144 -12.76 7.23 6.55
CA THR A 144 -13.61 7.46 7.74
C THR A 144 -14.45 6.24 8.06
N THR A 145 -14.94 5.55 7.00
CA THR A 145 -15.64 4.28 7.09
C THR A 145 -14.67 3.13 6.86
N ALA A 146 -14.84 2.04 7.60
CA ALA A 146 -14.08 0.82 7.39
C ALA A 146 -14.32 0.28 5.97
N LEU A 147 -13.26 -0.06 5.28
CA LEU A 147 -13.30 -0.77 4.00
C LEU A 147 -13.67 -2.24 4.26
N THR A 148 -14.34 -2.87 3.32
CA THR A 148 -14.64 -4.31 3.36
C THR A 148 -13.39 -5.13 3.06
N ASP A 149 -13.37 -6.40 3.44
CA ASP A 149 -12.32 -7.29 2.96
C ASP A 149 -12.43 -7.47 1.44
N GLY A 150 -11.30 -7.45 0.74
CA GLY A 150 -11.21 -7.54 -0.70
C GLY A 150 -10.29 -6.48 -1.33
N ALA A 151 -10.27 -6.45 -2.65
CA ALA A 151 -9.45 -5.53 -3.43
C ALA A 151 -10.06 -4.12 -3.48
N HIS A 152 -9.24 -3.11 -3.30
CA HIS A 152 -9.59 -1.69 -3.35
C HIS A 152 -8.69 -0.95 -4.32
N THR A 153 -9.23 0.10 -4.95
CA THR A 153 -8.50 0.94 -5.89
C THR A 153 -8.37 2.37 -5.36
N ILE A 154 -7.13 2.83 -5.24
CA ILE A 154 -6.81 4.23 -4.94
C ILE A 154 -6.72 4.99 -6.26
N THR A 155 -7.27 6.20 -6.30
CA THR A 155 -7.00 7.17 -7.36
C THR A 155 -6.67 8.53 -6.75
N VAL A 156 -5.68 9.22 -7.33
CA VAL A 156 -5.25 10.55 -6.90
C VAL A 156 -5.21 11.48 -8.11
N ASN A 157 -5.75 12.69 -7.93
CA ASN A 157 -5.74 13.77 -8.91
C ASN A 157 -5.24 15.04 -8.23
N ALA A 158 -4.61 15.93 -9.00
CA ALA A 158 -4.19 17.25 -8.57
C ALA A 158 -3.99 18.17 -9.78
N ARG A 159 -3.89 19.48 -9.51
CA ARG A 159 -3.48 20.51 -10.46
C ARG A 159 -2.45 21.43 -9.82
N ASP A 160 -1.64 22.06 -10.67
CA ASP A 160 -0.82 23.20 -10.26
C ASP A 160 -1.67 24.50 -10.21
N ASN A 161 -1.01 25.61 -9.87
CA ASN A 161 -1.67 26.90 -9.77
C ASN A 161 -1.90 27.56 -11.15
N ASP A 162 -1.20 27.14 -12.21
CA ASP A 162 -1.45 27.57 -13.59
C ASP A 162 -2.57 26.77 -14.26
N GLY A 163 -3.04 25.70 -13.61
CA GLY A 163 -4.21 24.90 -14.02
C GLY A 163 -3.87 23.61 -14.74
N ASN A 164 -2.57 23.25 -14.92
CA ASN A 164 -2.17 22.00 -15.54
C ASN A 164 -2.55 20.81 -14.64
N ALA A 165 -3.22 19.84 -15.24
CA ALA A 165 -3.68 18.67 -14.50
C ALA A 165 -2.61 17.58 -14.48
N ALA A 166 -2.29 17.05 -13.30
CA ALA A 166 -1.52 15.83 -13.17
C ALA A 166 -2.19 14.67 -13.93
N VAL A 167 -1.40 13.78 -14.50
CA VAL A 167 -1.91 12.48 -14.95
C VAL A 167 -2.44 11.73 -13.72
N GLN A 168 -3.70 11.30 -13.76
CA GLN A 168 -4.30 10.56 -12.65
C GLN A 168 -3.42 9.36 -12.27
N LYS A 169 -3.08 9.25 -11.01
CA LYS A 169 -2.36 8.08 -10.49
C LYS A 169 -3.35 7.09 -9.88
N SER A 170 -3.19 5.81 -10.22
CA SER A 170 -3.98 4.71 -9.66
C SER A 170 -3.08 3.64 -9.06
N SER A 171 -3.57 2.97 -8.00
CA SER A 171 -2.93 1.83 -7.34
C SER A 171 -4.01 0.94 -6.72
N THR A 172 -3.73 -0.35 -6.58
CA THR A 172 -4.62 -1.31 -5.90
C THR A 172 -3.97 -1.89 -4.67
N PHE A 173 -4.77 -2.25 -3.67
CA PHE A 173 -4.36 -2.99 -2.48
C PHE A 173 -5.52 -3.88 -2.03
N THR A 174 -5.25 -4.82 -1.13
CA THR A 174 -6.27 -5.73 -0.59
C THR A 174 -6.36 -5.57 0.91
N VAL A 175 -7.57 -5.33 1.42
CA VAL A 175 -7.87 -5.39 2.86
C VAL A 175 -8.23 -6.83 3.21
N ASP A 176 -7.64 -7.35 4.28
CA ASP A 176 -7.99 -8.65 4.83
C ASP A 176 -7.92 -8.62 6.35
N THR A 177 -9.09 -8.70 6.98
CA THR A 177 -9.25 -8.67 8.43
C THR A 177 -9.54 -10.03 9.04
N VAL A 178 -9.72 -11.08 8.22
CA VAL A 178 -10.11 -12.42 8.63
C VAL A 178 -8.91 -13.37 8.60
N PRO A 179 -8.63 -14.14 9.67
CA PRO A 179 -7.62 -15.18 9.62
C PRO A 179 -8.00 -16.34 8.70
N PRO A 180 -7.00 -17.07 8.15
CA PRO A 180 -7.28 -18.23 7.33
C PRO A 180 -8.01 -19.32 8.11
N THR A 181 -8.84 -20.09 7.44
CA THR A 181 -9.41 -21.32 8.01
C THR A 181 -8.32 -22.37 8.19
N LEU A 182 -8.40 -23.16 9.25
CA LEU A 182 -7.49 -24.30 9.51
C LEU A 182 -8.26 -25.46 10.11
N ASN A 183 -8.30 -26.58 9.40
CA ASN A 183 -8.91 -27.80 9.87
C ASN A 183 -7.90 -28.95 9.85
N ILE A 184 -7.79 -29.69 10.97
CA ILE A 184 -6.93 -30.87 11.10
C ILE A 184 -7.82 -32.09 11.03
N SER A 185 -7.70 -32.89 9.96
CA SER A 185 -8.45 -34.12 9.74
C SER A 185 -7.78 -35.33 10.41
N ALA A 186 -6.45 -35.31 10.57
CA ALA A 186 -5.67 -36.30 11.31
C ALA A 186 -4.50 -35.62 12.01
N PRO A 187 -4.09 -36.05 13.20
CA PRO A 187 -4.71 -37.10 14.04
C PRO A 187 -6.03 -36.64 14.67
N ALA A 188 -6.83 -37.62 15.12
CA ALA A 188 -7.99 -37.35 15.97
C ALA A 188 -7.55 -36.72 17.31
N VAL A 189 -8.46 -36.00 17.95
CA VAL A 189 -8.20 -35.41 19.25
C VAL A 189 -7.99 -36.52 20.29
N GLY A 190 -6.88 -36.44 21.07
CA GLY A 190 -6.59 -37.40 22.13
C GLY A 190 -6.14 -38.78 21.63
N LEU A 191 -5.62 -38.88 20.39
CA LEU A 191 -5.09 -40.13 19.86
C LEU A 191 -4.03 -40.72 20.79
N ILE A 192 -4.18 -42.02 21.13
CA ILE A 192 -3.12 -42.86 21.71
C ILE A 192 -2.71 -43.89 20.65
N THR A 193 -1.43 -44.06 20.41
CA THR A 193 -0.91 -44.93 19.34
C THR A 193 0.37 -45.63 19.81
N ASN A 194 0.63 -46.82 19.28
CA ASN A 194 1.91 -47.50 19.41
C ASN A 194 2.85 -47.30 18.21
N ALA A 195 2.43 -46.52 17.21
CA ALA A 195 3.23 -46.21 16.04
C ALA A 195 3.96 -44.87 16.24
N ALA A 196 5.28 -44.89 16.22
CA ALA A 196 6.10 -43.68 16.35
C ALA A 196 5.98 -42.75 15.11
N SER A 197 5.62 -43.28 13.94
CA SER A 197 5.37 -42.50 12.73
C SER A 197 3.92 -42.06 12.68
N LEU A 198 3.68 -40.74 12.66
CA LEU A 198 2.34 -40.15 12.64
C LEU A 198 2.22 -39.20 11.44
N THR A 199 1.13 -39.35 10.67
CA THR A 199 0.79 -38.39 9.61
C THR A 199 -0.18 -37.36 10.15
N VAL A 200 0.18 -36.08 10.06
CA VAL A 200 -0.69 -34.93 10.30
C VAL A 200 -1.26 -34.47 8.97
N GLN A 201 -2.57 -34.39 8.87
CA GLN A 201 -3.28 -33.96 7.65
C GLN A 201 -4.33 -32.93 7.97
N GLY A 202 -4.59 -32.06 7.01
CA GLY A 202 -5.61 -31.04 7.16
C GLY A 202 -5.84 -30.22 5.90
N THR A 203 -6.70 -29.22 6.05
CA THR A 203 -7.00 -28.25 5.01
C THR A 203 -6.92 -26.84 5.59
N THR A 204 -6.56 -25.91 4.73
CA THR A 204 -6.56 -24.47 5.01
C THR A 204 -7.04 -23.73 3.77
N ASN A 205 -7.69 -22.59 3.98
CA ASN A 205 -8.11 -21.70 2.90
C ASN A 205 -8.27 -20.28 3.40
N ASP A 206 -7.96 -19.33 2.51
CA ASP A 206 -8.33 -17.95 2.63
C ASP A 206 -8.78 -17.43 1.27
N SER A 207 -9.99 -16.86 1.22
CA SER A 207 -10.59 -16.37 -0.02
C SER A 207 -10.08 -14.99 -0.43
N THR A 208 -9.51 -14.23 0.52
CA THR A 208 -9.11 -12.83 0.34
C THR A 208 -7.61 -12.69 0.14
N SER A 209 -6.80 -13.41 0.91
CA SER A 209 -5.34 -13.28 0.92
C SER A 209 -4.60 -14.60 0.75
N SER A 210 -4.82 -15.25 -0.39
CA SER A 210 -4.05 -16.44 -0.83
C SER A 210 -2.66 -16.04 -1.39
N PRO A 211 -1.67 -16.97 -1.34
CA PRO A 211 -1.71 -18.31 -0.77
C PRO A 211 -1.59 -18.33 0.75
N VAL A 212 -2.16 -19.39 1.36
CA VAL A 212 -1.95 -19.67 2.79
C VAL A 212 -0.76 -20.61 2.95
N THR A 213 0.13 -20.30 3.89
CA THR A 213 1.26 -21.15 4.29
C THR A 213 0.94 -21.90 5.57
N VAL A 214 1.49 -23.11 5.72
CA VAL A 214 1.34 -23.91 6.94
C VAL A 214 2.71 -24.22 7.53
N SER A 215 2.83 -24.04 8.85
CA SER A 215 3.98 -24.45 9.64
C SER A 215 3.55 -25.38 10.77
N MET A 216 4.48 -26.24 11.25
CA MET A 216 4.23 -27.16 12.35
C MET A 216 5.37 -27.13 13.36
N THR A 217 5.03 -27.36 14.62
CA THR A 217 5.99 -27.71 15.66
C THR A 217 5.60 -29.03 16.31
N LEU A 218 6.59 -29.83 16.72
CA LEU A 218 6.42 -31.01 17.55
C LEU A 218 7.21 -30.77 18.85
N ASN A 219 6.53 -30.80 19.98
CA ASN A 219 7.12 -30.54 21.28
C ASN A 219 7.94 -29.23 21.34
N GLY A 220 7.42 -28.18 20.67
CA GLY A 220 8.06 -26.87 20.54
C GLY A 220 9.15 -26.77 19.46
N THR A 221 9.59 -27.91 18.89
CA THR A 221 10.61 -27.92 17.84
C THR A 221 9.97 -27.74 16.45
N ALA A 222 10.43 -26.72 15.71
CA ALA A 222 9.95 -26.45 14.35
C ALA A 222 10.26 -27.62 13.41
N GLN A 223 9.28 -27.98 12.62
CA GLN A 223 9.40 -29.02 11.61
C GLN A 223 9.80 -28.42 10.25
N SER A 224 10.35 -29.26 9.37
CA SER A 224 10.65 -28.83 7.99
C SER A 224 9.38 -28.37 7.27
N ALA A 225 9.56 -27.60 6.19
CA ALA A 225 8.47 -26.99 5.43
C ALA A 225 7.32 -27.96 5.15
N VAL A 226 6.10 -27.42 5.22
CA VAL A 226 4.84 -28.12 4.90
C VAL A 226 4.33 -27.58 3.57
N THR A 227 4.17 -28.48 2.58
CA THR A 227 3.60 -28.08 1.29
C THR A 227 2.09 -28.07 1.37
N VAL A 228 1.50 -26.96 0.93
CA VAL A 228 0.04 -26.82 0.75
C VAL A 228 -0.26 -26.91 -0.74
N THR A 229 -1.13 -27.85 -1.11
CA THR A 229 -1.56 -28.04 -2.49
C THR A 229 -3.09 -28.04 -2.55
N ASN A 230 -3.67 -27.13 -3.31
CA ASN A 230 -5.13 -26.95 -3.39
C ASN A 230 -5.80 -26.86 -2.02
N GLY A 231 -5.16 -26.14 -1.09
CA GLY A 231 -5.67 -25.98 0.29
C GLY A 231 -5.45 -27.18 1.21
N ALA A 232 -4.96 -28.33 0.73
CA ALA A 232 -4.67 -29.49 1.54
C ALA A 232 -3.18 -29.58 1.90
N PHE A 233 -2.88 -30.11 3.08
CA PHE A 233 -1.50 -30.38 3.52
C PHE A 233 -1.39 -31.72 4.22
N SER A 234 -0.19 -32.32 4.20
CA SER A 234 0.16 -33.55 4.88
C SER A 234 1.62 -33.51 5.30
N LYS A 235 1.91 -34.00 6.51
CA LYS A 235 3.26 -34.07 7.07
C LYS A 235 3.41 -35.28 7.97
N VAL A 236 4.45 -36.08 7.75
CA VAL A 236 4.84 -37.16 8.65
C VAL A 236 5.73 -36.60 9.76
N LEU A 237 5.42 -36.94 11.00
CA LEU A 237 6.17 -36.62 12.21
C LEU A 237 6.65 -37.89 12.89
N THR A 238 7.78 -37.82 13.59
CA THR A 238 8.27 -38.93 14.43
C THR A 238 8.04 -38.56 15.90
N LEU A 239 7.13 -39.31 16.56
CA LEU A 239 6.76 -39.11 17.95
C LEU A 239 7.85 -39.65 18.89
N VAL A 240 7.90 -39.10 20.08
CA VAL A 240 8.67 -39.66 21.21
C VAL A 240 7.72 -40.33 22.20
N GLU A 241 8.22 -41.29 22.99
CA GLU A 241 7.41 -41.97 24.03
C GLU A 241 6.73 -40.98 24.97
N GLY A 242 5.47 -41.23 25.28
CA GLY A 242 4.62 -40.35 26.10
C GLY A 242 3.88 -39.28 25.30
N THR A 243 3.59 -38.15 25.94
CA THR A 243 2.78 -37.08 25.34
C THR A 243 3.56 -36.25 24.33
N ASN A 244 3.03 -36.14 23.16
CA ASN A 244 3.53 -35.28 22.09
C ASN A 244 2.54 -34.13 21.81
N VAL A 245 3.04 -32.90 21.78
CA VAL A 245 2.29 -31.70 21.51
C VAL A 245 2.61 -31.23 20.07
N ILE A 246 1.61 -31.30 19.20
CA ILE A 246 1.70 -30.88 17.79
C ILE A 246 0.96 -29.55 17.65
N VAL A 247 1.65 -28.50 17.23
CA VAL A 247 1.03 -27.20 16.93
C VAL A 247 1.11 -26.96 15.42
N VAL A 248 -0.03 -26.74 14.81
CA VAL A 248 -0.16 -26.40 13.38
C VAL A 248 -0.63 -24.98 13.27
N THR A 249 0.09 -24.16 12.51
CA THR A 249 -0.24 -22.75 12.28
C THR A 249 -0.38 -22.50 10.77
N ALA A 250 -1.55 -22.01 10.37
CA ALA A 250 -1.80 -21.47 9.03
C ALA A 250 -1.57 -19.95 9.06
N ARG A 251 -0.95 -19.40 8.03
CA ARG A 251 -0.72 -17.98 7.85
C ARG A 251 -1.06 -17.57 6.42
N ASP A 252 -1.89 -16.54 6.28
CA ASP A 252 -2.26 -15.94 4.99
C ASP A 252 -1.22 -14.92 4.49
N SER A 253 -1.49 -14.36 3.30
CA SER A 253 -0.63 -13.34 2.68
C SER A 253 -0.74 -11.96 3.34
N ALA A 254 -1.82 -11.69 4.08
CA ALA A 254 -1.96 -10.49 4.91
C ALA A 254 -1.20 -10.59 6.25
N GLY A 255 -0.74 -11.80 6.59
CA GLY A 255 0.02 -12.09 7.81
C GLY A 255 -0.82 -12.52 8.99
N LYS A 256 -2.14 -12.72 8.84
CA LYS A 256 -3.01 -13.25 9.89
C LYS A 256 -2.81 -14.75 10.05
N THR A 257 -3.11 -15.27 11.23
CA THR A 257 -2.83 -16.67 11.57
C THR A 257 -3.99 -17.35 12.27
N SER A 258 -4.15 -18.65 11.97
CA SER A 258 -4.96 -19.59 12.75
C SER A 258 -4.08 -20.71 13.25
N THR A 259 -4.32 -21.17 14.49
CA THR A 259 -3.51 -22.19 15.12
C THR A 259 -4.38 -23.28 15.73
N VAL A 260 -3.99 -24.54 15.53
CA VAL A 260 -4.65 -25.72 16.13
C VAL A 260 -3.60 -26.58 16.81
N THR A 261 -3.86 -27.00 18.05
CA THR A 261 -3.01 -27.91 18.80
C THR A 261 -3.65 -29.31 18.87
N ARG A 262 -2.82 -30.35 18.72
CA ARG A 262 -3.17 -31.75 18.91
C ARG A 262 -2.21 -32.38 19.90
N ASN A 263 -2.74 -33.01 20.93
CA ASN A 263 -1.98 -33.87 21.86
C ASN A 263 -2.16 -35.31 21.41
N VAL A 264 -1.04 -36.00 21.28
CA VAL A 264 -1.00 -37.42 20.89
C VAL A 264 -0.08 -38.15 21.89
N VAL A 265 -0.52 -39.30 22.35
CA VAL A 265 0.30 -40.14 23.25
C VAL A 265 0.88 -41.29 22.43
N LEU A 266 2.20 -41.41 22.41
CA LEU A 266 2.88 -42.62 21.95
C LEU A 266 3.07 -43.52 23.17
N ASP A 267 2.55 -44.74 23.10
CA ASP A 267 2.76 -45.79 24.12
C ASP A 267 3.17 -47.07 23.42
N THR A 268 4.46 -47.35 23.46
CA THR A 268 5.06 -48.57 22.89
C THR A 268 5.31 -49.62 23.95
N THR A 269 4.92 -49.34 25.20
CA THR A 269 5.15 -50.21 26.35
C THR A 269 4.23 -51.43 26.26
N VAL A 270 4.81 -52.61 26.18
CA VAL A 270 4.04 -53.86 26.23
C VAL A 270 3.55 -54.15 27.63
N PRO A 271 2.26 -54.49 27.85
CA PRO A 271 1.79 -54.87 29.17
C PRO A 271 2.48 -56.16 29.64
N ARG A 272 2.83 -56.22 30.91
CA ARG A 272 3.47 -57.36 31.54
C ARG A 272 2.48 -58.17 32.34
N ILE A 273 2.42 -59.50 32.10
CA ILE A 273 1.69 -60.41 32.95
C ILE A 273 2.55 -60.67 34.19
N ILE A 274 2.06 -60.25 35.36
CA ILE A 274 2.77 -60.43 36.66
C ILE A 274 2.47 -61.79 37.23
N SER A 275 1.22 -62.21 37.20
CA SER A 275 0.79 -63.50 37.68
C SER A 275 -0.46 -63.99 36.97
N ALA A 276 -0.64 -65.29 36.92
CA ALA A 276 -1.86 -65.95 36.45
C ALA A 276 -2.15 -67.16 37.37
N SER A 277 -3.43 -67.39 37.67
CA SER A 277 -3.87 -68.48 38.48
C SER A 277 -5.20 -69.04 37.96
N ILE A 278 -5.45 -70.32 38.23
CA ILE A 278 -6.71 -71.01 37.97
C ILE A 278 -7.19 -71.63 39.27
N ALA A 279 -8.42 -71.40 39.62
CA ALA A 279 -9.03 -71.95 40.84
C ALA A 279 -10.48 -72.41 40.58
N PRO A 280 -10.87 -73.58 41.09
CA PRO A 280 -10.03 -74.61 41.73
C PRO A 280 -9.13 -75.34 40.77
N ASN A 281 -7.96 -75.79 41.21
CA ASN A 281 -7.05 -76.62 40.43
C ASN A 281 -6.41 -77.65 41.39
N PRO A 282 -6.75 -78.95 41.30
CA PRO A 282 -7.55 -79.57 40.22
C PRO A 282 -9.04 -79.28 40.31
N ALA A 283 -9.74 -79.34 39.16
CA ALA A 283 -11.20 -79.18 39.03
C ALA A 283 -11.86 -80.51 38.58
N ASN A 284 -13.11 -80.74 38.97
CA ASN A 284 -13.89 -81.88 38.50
C ASN A 284 -14.38 -81.61 37.08
N THR A 285 -14.62 -82.75 36.35
CA THR A 285 -15.18 -82.66 34.99
C THR A 285 -16.48 -81.85 34.95
N GLY A 286 -16.53 -80.82 34.13
CA GLY A 286 -17.72 -79.93 33.98
C GLY A 286 -17.83 -78.85 35.05
N ALA A 287 -16.93 -78.75 36.02
CA ALA A 287 -16.91 -77.67 37.00
C ALA A 287 -16.45 -76.35 36.38
N SER A 288 -17.02 -75.25 36.92
CA SER A 288 -16.56 -73.90 36.56
C SER A 288 -15.25 -73.61 37.25
N VAL A 289 -14.32 -73.02 36.51
CA VAL A 289 -13.03 -72.54 37.02
C VAL A 289 -12.93 -71.01 36.80
N VAL A 290 -12.23 -70.33 37.69
CA VAL A 290 -11.91 -68.90 37.56
C VAL A 290 -10.44 -68.81 37.10
N ILE A 291 -10.23 -68.13 36.04
CA ILE A 291 -8.89 -67.74 35.56
C ILE A 291 -8.67 -66.29 35.98
N SER A 292 -7.64 -66.01 36.76
CA SER A 292 -7.29 -64.66 37.22
C SER A 292 -5.89 -64.34 36.65
N VAL A 293 -5.77 -63.12 36.04
CA VAL A 293 -4.53 -62.60 35.48
C VAL A 293 -4.31 -61.21 36.04
N VAL A 294 -3.10 -60.96 36.56
CA VAL A 294 -2.67 -59.62 36.96
C VAL A 294 -1.68 -59.11 35.93
N VAL A 295 -1.96 -57.92 35.40
CA VAL A 295 -1.14 -57.24 34.38
C VAL A 295 -0.78 -55.87 34.85
N THR A 296 0.34 -55.31 34.36
CA THR A 296 0.80 -53.91 34.56
C THR A 296 0.89 -53.25 33.20
#